data_051461eefee9e5ff9b77a50f817956a5
#
_entry.id   051461eefee9e5ff9b77a50f817956a5
#
_cell.length_a   1.000
_cell.length_b   1.000
_cell.length_c   1.000
_cell.angle_alpha   90.00
_cell.angle_beta   90.00
_cell.angle_gamma   90.00
#
_symmetry.space_group_name_H-M   'P 1'
#
loop_
_entity.id
_entity.type
_entity.pdbx_description
1 polymer ?
#
loop_
_entity_poly.entity_id
_entity_poly.type
_entity_poly.pdbx_seq_one_letter_code
_entity_poly.pdbx_strand_id
1 'polypeptide(L)'
;ADARIVGVQVQQMLKGGQEVIVGAVTDGSFGKLVAFGLGGVLVEVLKDITFRLAPATREDALSMLDGIQAAEMLKGVRGGEAVDREALARLIVGVSELVRDVPEIAEMDLNPVFATPTSAIAADVRIVVDFNPKPARHRPAEADVVKSMNRIMQPKSVAVIGASDEAGKIGNSVMKNLINGGYKGQIYPINPSADEIMGLKAYKRVKDVTGEIAD
;
A
#
# COMPACT_ATOMS: atom_id res chain seq x y z
N ALA A 1 23.13 37.65 -23.72
CA ALA A 1 23.53 36.70 -22.68
C ALA A 1 24.53 35.73 -23.31
N ASP A 2 25.74 35.67 -22.77
CA ASP A 2 26.83 34.83 -23.29
C ASP A 2 26.57 33.38 -22.87
N ALA A 3 25.85 32.62 -23.70
CA ALA A 3 25.64 31.21 -23.47
C ALA A 3 26.93 30.42 -23.73
N ARG A 4 27.44 29.71 -22.74
CA ARG A 4 28.59 28.81 -22.90
C ARG A 4 28.11 27.45 -23.34
N ILE A 5 28.41 27.05 -24.56
CA ILE A 5 28.15 25.70 -25.05
C ILE A 5 29.23 24.79 -24.48
N VAL A 6 28.83 23.81 -23.65
CA VAL A 6 29.76 22.85 -23.04
C VAL A 6 29.93 21.59 -23.93
N GLY A 7 28.91 21.28 -24.74
CA GLY A 7 28.91 20.15 -25.68
C GLY A 7 27.54 19.91 -26.27
N VAL A 8 27.44 18.85 -27.07
CA VAL A 8 26.19 18.35 -27.64
C VAL A 8 26.00 16.90 -27.21
N GLN A 9 24.77 16.50 -26.94
CA GLN A 9 24.41 15.12 -26.63
C GLN A 9 23.65 14.53 -27.85
N VAL A 10 24.11 13.41 -28.34
CA VAL A 10 23.44 12.68 -29.39
C VAL A 10 22.73 11.48 -28.79
N GLN A 11 21.41 11.40 -28.96
CA GLN A 11 20.57 10.33 -28.43
C GLN A 11 19.79 9.67 -29.57
N GLN A 12 19.39 8.40 -29.33
CA GLN A 12 18.48 7.70 -30.22
C GLN A 12 17.10 8.39 -30.19
N MET A 13 16.56 8.68 -31.35
CA MET A 13 15.20 9.17 -31.51
C MET A 13 14.23 8.01 -31.34
N LEU A 14 13.54 7.94 -30.19
CA LEU A 14 12.46 6.98 -29.98
C LEU A 14 11.20 7.46 -30.71
N LYS A 15 10.49 6.54 -31.37
CA LYS A 15 9.26 6.84 -32.10
C LYS A 15 8.18 5.84 -31.77
N GLY A 16 6.96 6.34 -31.61
CA GLY A 16 5.77 5.51 -31.33
C GLY A 16 5.75 4.96 -29.92
N GLY A 17 4.75 4.12 -29.64
CA GLY A 17 4.51 3.55 -28.34
C GLY A 17 3.60 4.42 -27.46
N GLN A 18 3.16 3.83 -26.35
CA GLN A 18 2.41 4.51 -25.30
C GLN A 18 3.39 5.07 -24.26
N GLU A 19 3.28 6.35 -23.97
CA GLU A 19 4.03 6.96 -22.86
C GLU A 19 3.42 6.53 -21.53
N VAL A 20 4.26 6.00 -20.66
CA VAL A 20 3.91 5.61 -19.29
C VAL A 20 4.96 6.12 -18.31
N ILE A 21 4.62 6.11 -17.03
CA ILE A 21 5.52 6.48 -15.93
C ILE A 21 5.73 5.24 -15.06
N VAL A 22 6.99 4.99 -14.70
CA VAL A 22 7.36 4.03 -13.67
C VAL A 22 8.22 4.75 -12.65
N GLY A 23 7.81 4.73 -11.40
CA GLY A 23 8.51 5.44 -10.35
C GLY A 23 8.61 4.65 -9.07
N ALA A 24 9.36 5.20 -8.12
CA ALA A 24 9.40 4.72 -6.75
C ALA A 24 9.55 5.88 -5.78
N VAL A 25 8.98 5.72 -4.59
CA VAL A 25 9.02 6.71 -3.52
C VAL A 25 9.16 6.04 -2.17
N THR A 26 9.79 6.72 -1.23
CA THR A 26 9.86 6.29 0.17
C THR A 26 8.73 6.92 0.97
N ASP A 27 7.72 6.12 1.33
CA ASP A 27 6.63 6.54 2.21
C ASP A 27 7.04 6.40 3.68
N GLY A 28 6.65 7.37 4.51
CA GLY A 28 7.00 7.40 5.93
C GLY A 28 6.35 6.27 6.76
N SER A 29 5.26 5.67 6.27
CA SER A 29 4.50 4.63 6.95
C SER A 29 4.72 3.25 6.36
N PHE A 30 4.78 3.16 5.03
CA PHE A 30 4.82 1.90 4.30
C PHE A 30 6.22 1.52 3.79
N GLY A 31 7.17 2.45 3.81
CA GLY A 31 8.51 2.23 3.27
C GLY A 31 8.58 2.46 1.76
N LYS A 32 9.30 1.62 1.03
CA LYS A 32 9.47 1.78 -0.42
C LYS A 32 8.20 1.35 -1.16
N LEU A 33 7.71 2.24 -2.01
CA LEU A 33 6.59 2.00 -2.92
C LEU A 33 7.09 2.12 -4.36
N VAL A 34 6.64 1.23 -5.23
CA VAL A 34 6.76 1.37 -6.69
C VAL A 34 5.44 1.88 -7.25
N ALA A 35 5.52 2.77 -8.23
CA ALA A 35 4.39 3.41 -8.87
C ALA A 35 4.36 3.11 -10.37
N PHE A 36 3.16 3.03 -10.94
CA PHE A 36 2.92 2.93 -12.37
C PHE A 36 1.72 3.79 -12.77
N GLY A 37 1.82 4.50 -13.89
CA GLY A 37 0.73 5.28 -14.46
C GLY A 37 0.93 5.55 -15.95
N LEU A 38 -0.10 6.10 -16.60
CA LEU A 38 0.09 6.63 -17.95
C LEU A 38 0.93 7.90 -17.91
N GLY A 39 1.70 8.14 -18.99
CA GLY A 39 2.47 9.35 -19.17
C GLY A 39 1.67 10.49 -19.81
N GLY A 40 2.35 11.63 -20.00
CA GLY A 40 1.79 12.80 -20.65
C GLY A 40 0.72 13.54 -19.85
N VAL A 41 -0.10 14.32 -20.54
CA VAL A 41 -1.14 15.20 -19.95
C VAL A 41 -2.15 14.44 -19.08
N LEU A 42 -2.35 13.16 -19.33
CA LEU A 42 -3.33 12.33 -18.61
C LEU A 42 -2.97 12.13 -17.14
N VAL A 43 -1.68 12.03 -16.80
CA VAL A 43 -1.24 11.89 -15.40
C VAL A 43 -1.52 13.15 -14.59
N GLU A 44 -1.26 14.31 -15.18
CA GLU A 44 -1.45 15.61 -14.49
C GLU A 44 -2.93 15.87 -14.18
N VAL A 45 -3.81 15.45 -15.08
CA VAL A 45 -5.25 15.72 -14.99
C VAL A 45 -5.99 14.64 -14.21
N LEU A 46 -5.72 13.36 -14.50
CA LEU A 46 -6.50 12.24 -13.95
C LEU A 46 -5.88 11.62 -12.69
N LYS A 47 -4.59 11.86 -12.41
CA LYS A 47 -3.83 11.21 -11.31
C LYS A 47 -4.00 9.69 -11.31
N ASP A 48 -4.02 9.11 -12.51
CA ASP A 48 -4.26 7.69 -12.74
C ASP A 48 -2.98 6.89 -12.50
N ILE A 49 -2.67 6.66 -11.22
CA ILE A 49 -1.46 6.01 -10.75
C ILE A 49 -1.83 4.89 -9.79
N THR A 50 -1.17 3.74 -9.94
CA THR A 50 -1.23 2.62 -9.00
C THR A 50 0.07 2.49 -8.23
N PHE A 51 -0.02 1.94 -7.01
CA PHE A 51 1.13 1.72 -6.14
C PHE A 51 1.16 0.29 -5.62
N ARG A 52 2.39 -0.24 -5.41
CA ARG A 52 2.63 -1.49 -4.67
C ARG A 52 3.83 -1.32 -3.74
N LEU A 53 3.86 -2.11 -2.68
CA LEU A 53 5.03 -2.19 -1.79
C LEU A 53 6.21 -2.83 -2.54
N ALA A 54 7.41 -2.28 -2.34
CA ALA A 54 8.63 -2.92 -2.83
C ALA A 54 9.14 -3.95 -1.79
N PRO A 55 9.63 -5.12 -2.23
CA PRO A 55 9.70 -5.59 -3.61
C PRO A 55 8.34 -6.06 -4.12
N ALA A 56 7.97 -5.66 -5.33
CA ALA A 56 6.79 -6.13 -6.02
C ALA A 56 7.07 -7.42 -6.79
N THR A 57 6.09 -8.30 -6.86
CA THR A 57 6.15 -9.50 -7.69
C THR A 57 5.76 -9.19 -9.15
N ARG A 58 5.97 -10.15 -10.05
CA ARG A 58 5.49 -10.04 -11.43
C ARG A 58 3.95 -9.90 -11.48
N GLU A 59 3.25 -10.64 -10.65
CA GLU A 59 1.79 -10.60 -10.52
C GLU A 59 1.32 -9.22 -10.02
N ASP A 60 2.04 -8.64 -9.04
CA ASP A 60 1.78 -7.28 -8.58
C ASP A 60 1.94 -6.27 -9.72
N ALA A 61 3.04 -6.36 -10.47
CA ALA A 61 3.31 -5.48 -11.59
C ALA A 61 2.22 -5.58 -12.68
N LEU A 62 1.82 -6.79 -13.07
CA LEU A 62 0.72 -6.98 -14.02
C LEU A 62 -0.60 -6.42 -13.49
N SER A 63 -0.89 -6.60 -12.20
CA SER A 63 -2.09 -6.03 -11.57
C SER A 63 -2.06 -4.50 -11.54
N MET A 64 -0.88 -3.88 -11.47
CA MET A 64 -0.76 -2.42 -11.56
C MET A 64 -1.17 -1.90 -12.94
N LEU A 65 -0.80 -2.62 -14.01
CA LEU A 65 -1.18 -2.27 -15.38
C LEU A 65 -2.70 -2.32 -15.59
N ASP A 66 -3.39 -3.26 -14.92
CA ASP A 66 -4.84 -3.39 -14.99
C ASP A 66 -5.57 -2.44 -14.01
N GLY A 67 -4.87 -1.96 -12.99
CA GLY A 67 -5.42 -1.12 -11.93
C GLY A 67 -5.56 0.36 -12.27
N ILE A 68 -4.96 0.84 -13.36
CA ILE A 68 -5.18 2.22 -13.82
C ILE A 68 -6.52 2.32 -14.57
N GLN A 69 -7.20 3.47 -14.47
CA GLN A 69 -8.49 3.71 -15.12
C GLN A 69 -8.38 3.62 -16.65
N ALA A 70 -7.27 4.08 -17.19
CA ALA A 70 -7.02 4.09 -18.62
C ALA A 70 -6.26 2.84 -19.14
N ALA A 71 -6.36 1.68 -18.44
CA ALA A 71 -5.70 0.43 -18.81
C ALA A 71 -5.97 -0.04 -20.26
N GLU A 72 -7.12 0.30 -20.81
CA GLU A 72 -7.47 -0.02 -22.20
C GLU A 72 -6.52 0.62 -23.22
N MET A 73 -5.85 1.73 -22.88
CA MET A 73 -4.85 2.35 -23.75
C MET A 73 -3.63 1.46 -23.96
N LEU A 74 -3.31 0.61 -22.99
CA LEU A 74 -2.20 -0.35 -23.09
C LEU A 74 -2.52 -1.53 -24.02
N LYS A 75 -3.79 -1.77 -24.30
CA LYS A 75 -4.25 -2.85 -25.21
C LYS A 75 -4.24 -2.44 -26.69
N GLY A 76 -3.91 -1.18 -26.96
CA GLY A 76 -3.98 -0.61 -28.30
C GLY A 76 -5.38 -0.08 -28.63
N VAL A 77 -5.51 1.23 -28.80
CA VAL A 77 -6.76 1.90 -29.17
C VAL A 77 -6.66 2.47 -30.58
N ARG A 78 -7.78 2.53 -31.30
CA ARG A 78 -7.91 3.12 -32.64
C ARG A 78 -6.95 2.52 -33.69
N GLY A 79 -6.72 1.20 -33.64
CA GLY A 79 -5.84 0.50 -34.59
C GLY A 79 -4.35 0.54 -34.23
N GLY A 80 -4.00 1.06 -33.05
CA GLY A 80 -2.67 0.92 -32.47
C GLY A 80 -2.43 -0.51 -31.97
N GLU A 81 -1.16 -0.93 -31.93
CA GLU A 81 -0.76 -2.22 -31.39
C GLU A 81 -0.73 -2.17 -29.83
N ALA A 82 -1.02 -3.30 -29.19
CA ALA A 82 -0.89 -3.43 -27.74
C ALA A 82 0.58 -3.35 -27.31
N VAL A 83 0.83 -2.80 -26.14
CA VAL A 83 2.19 -2.73 -25.57
C VAL A 83 2.64 -4.10 -25.05
N ASP A 84 3.96 -4.32 -24.97
CA ASP A 84 4.52 -5.49 -24.29
C ASP A 84 4.35 -5.34 -22.76
N ARG A 85 3.28 -5.92 -22.23
CA ARG A 85 2.95 -5.92 -20.80
C ARG A 85 4.02 -6.61 -19.95
N GLU A 86 4.68 -7.64 -20.51
CA GLU A 86 5.75 -8.36 -19.81
C GLU A 86 7.02 -7.50 -19.71
N ALA A 87 7.34 -6.72 -20.74
CA ALA A 87 8.44 -5.77 -20.66
C ALA A 87 8.18 -4.70 -19.60
N LEU A 88 6.94 -4.17 -19.52
CA LEU A 88 6.55 -3.23 -18.48
C LEU A 88 6.62 -3.88 -17.09
N ALA A 89 6.10 -5.09 -16.93
CA ALA A 89 6.16 -5.81 -15.65
C ALA A 89 7.61 -6.03 -15.20
N ARG A 90 8.49 -6.45 -16.09
CA ARG A 90 9.93 -6.59 -15.79
C ARG A 90 10.55 -5.26 -15.36
N LEU A 91 10.20 -4.15 -16.01
CA LEU A 91 10.70 -2.83 -15.64
C LEU A 91 10.24 -2.43 -14.24
N ILE A 92 8.94 -2.59 -13.93
CA ILE A 92 8.35 -2.29 -12.62
C ILE A 92 9.02 -3.13 -11.53
N VAL A 93 9.18 -4.44 -11.75
CA VAL A 93 9.86 -5.34 -10.80
C VAL A 93 11.31 -4.89 -10.60
N GLY A 94 12.05 -4.60 -11.69
CA GLY A 94 13.44 -4.14 -11.62
C GLY A 94 13.60 -2.84 -10.82
N VAL A 95 12.72 -1.85 -11.03
CA VAL A 95 12.71 -0.61 -10.21
C VAL A 95 12.43 -0.93 -8.75
N SER A 96 11.47 -1.81 -8.49
CA SER A 96 11.06 -2.23 -7.15
C SER A 96 12.19 -2.95 -6.40
N GLU A 97 12.95 -3.81 -7.09
CA GLU A 97 14.12 -4.48 -6.53
C GLU A 97 15.27 -3.50 -6.29
N LEU A 98 15.52 -2.60 -7.23
CA LEU A 98 16.56 -1.58 -7.11
C LEU A 98 16.37 -0.72 -5.86
N VAL A 99 15.16 -0.21 -5.61
CA VAL A 99 14.91 0.64 -4.44
C VAL A 99 14.86 -0.13 -3.13
N ARG A 100 14.63 -1.45 -3.16
CA ARG A 100 14.83 -2.36 -2.02
C ARG A 100 16.31 -2.50 -1.68
N ASP A 101 17.14 -2.73 -2.70
CA ASP A 101 18.55 -3.08 -2.54
C ASP A 101 19.43 -1.84 -2.30
N VAL A 102 18.97 -0.67 -2.72
CA VAL A 102 19.63 0.62 -2.54
C VAL A 102 18.74 1.54 -1.71
N PRO A 103 18.73 1.40 -0.38
CA PRO A 103 17.83 2.15 0.52
C PRO A 103 18.04 3.67 0.46
N GLU A 104 19.21 4.12 0.01
CA GLU A 104 19.54 5.53 -0.21
C GLU A 104 18.69 6.20 -1.30
N ILE A 105 18.13 5.44 -2.25
CA ILE A 105 17.22 6.01 -3.25
C ILE A 105 15.92 6.40 -2.55
N ALA A 106 15.74 7.69 -2.30
CA ALA A 106 14.52 8.22 -1.67
C ALA A 106 13.34 8.28 -2.66
N GLU A 107 13.63 8.67 -3.90
CA GLU A 107 12.66 8.81 -4.98
C GLU A 107 13.34 8.43 -6.31
N MET A 108 12.60 7.79 -7.19
CA MET A 108 13.01 7.48 -8.56
C MET A 108 11.82 7.70 -9.50
N ASP A 109 12.08 8.37 -10.63
CA ASP A 109 11.07 8.66 -11.64
C ASP A 109 11.65 8.38 -13.02
N LEU A 110 11.05 7.43 -13.73
CA LEU A 110 11.29 7.12 -15.12
C LEU A 110 10.12 7.72 -15.92
N ASN A 111 10.34 8.89 -16.51
CA ASN A 111 9.29 9.66 -17.16
C ASN A 111 9.86 10.51 -18.32
N PRO A 112 9.49 10.18 -19.58
CA PRO A 112 8.61 9.09 -19.98
C PRO A 112 9.30 7.73 -20.12
N VAL A 113 8.53 6.65 -19.98
CA VAL A 113 8.85 5.33 -20.48
C VAL A 113 8.03 5.10 -21.75
N PHE A 114 8.68 4.76 -22.86
CA PHE A 114 8.02 4.38 -24.10
C PHE A 114 7.74 2.89 -24.10
N ALA A 115 6.46 2.53 -23.96
CA ALA A 115 5.98 1.16 -24.05
C ALA A 115 5.55 0.86 -25.49
N THR A 116 6.24 -0.08 -26.14
CA THR A 116 5.98 -0.55 -27.50
C THR A 116 5.48 -2.00 -27.48
N PRO A 117 5.06 -2.58 -28.61
CA PRO A 117 4.69 -3.99 -28.69
C PRO A 117 5.83 -4.97 -28.34
N THR A 118 7.08 -4.51 -28.29
CA THR A 118 8.26 -5.37 -28.10
C THR A 118 9.18 -4.93 -26.97
N SER A 119 8.94 -3.75 -26.37
CA SER A 119 9.86 -3.18 -25.38
C SER A 119 9.21 -2.14 -24.47
N ALA A 120 9.88 -1.87 -23.35
CA ALA A 120 9.63 -0.71 -22.48
C ALA A 120 10.99 0.00 -22.26
N ILE A 121 11.12 1.23 -22.73
CA ILE A 121 12.39 1.98 -22.74
C ILE A 121 12.19 3.29 -21.98
N ALA A 122 12.94 3.49 -20.89
CA ALA A 122 12.97 4.77 -20.18
C ALA A 122 13.79 5.78 -21.01
N ALA A 123 13.20 6.92 -21.34
CA ALA A 123 13.86 7.99 -22.05
C ALA A 123 14.54 8.98 -21.11
N ASP A 124 13.98 9.18 -19.92
CA ASP A 124 14.56 10.00 -18.87
C ASP A 124 14.43 9.33 -17.51
N VAL A 125 15.41 9.57 -16.65
CA VAL A 125 15.49 9.00 -15.30
C VAL A 125 15.95 10.08 -14.33
N ARG A 126 15.13 10.35 -13.32
CA ARG A 126 15.47 11.20 -12.17
C ARG A 126 15.58 10.34 -10.92
N ILE A 127 16.67 10.50 -10.16
CA ILE A 127 16.87 9.80 -8.90
C ILE A 127 17.20 10.84 -7.81
N VAL A 128 16.50 10.75 -6.69
CA VAL A 128 16.79 11.53 -5.47
C VAL A 128 17.41 10.60 -4.45
N VAL A 129 18.58 10.94 -3.97
CA VAL A 129 19.36 10.13 -3.02
C VAL A 129 19.33 10.80 -1.65
N ASP A 130 18.99 10.02 -0.62
CA ASP A 130 19.12 10.41 0.79
C ASP A 130 20.28 9.61 1.40
N PHE A 131 21.36 10.29 1.77
CA PHE A 131 22.54 9.65 2.38
C PHE A 131 22.36 9.25 3.84
N ASN A 132 21.22 9.59 4.45
CA ASN A 132 20.83 9.20 5.81
C ASN A 132 19.43 8.53 5.80
N PRO A 133 19.25 7.45 5.04
CA PRO A 133 17.94 6.82 4.94
C PRO A 133 17.51 6.30 6.31
N LYS A 134 16.23 6.51 6.63
CA LYS A 134 15.67 5.89 7.83
C LYS A 134 15.77 4.37 7.68
N PRO A 135 16.17 3.65 8.75
CA PRO A 135 16.23 2.20 8.68
C PRO A 135 14.87 1.64 8.26
N ALA A 136 14.91 0.65 7.39
CA ALA A 136 13.70 -0.08 7.00
C ALA A 136 13.00 -0.57 8.27
N ARG A 137 11.68 -0.38 8.35
CA ARG A 137 10.91 -0.89 9.48
C ARG A 137 11.14 -2.40 9.58
N HIS A 138 11.45 -2.85 10.80
CA HIS A 138 11.56 -4.29 11.06
C HIS A 138 10.24 -4.96 10.67
N ARG A 139 10.30 -5.84 9.69
CA ARG A 139 9.14 -6.64 9.30
C ARG A 139 9.03 -7.78 10.32
N PRO A 140 7.95 -7.88 11.10
CA PRO A 140 7.78 -9.01 12.00
C PRO A 140 7.85 -10.32 11.23
N ALA A 141 8.30 -11.40 11.87
CA ALA A 141 8.24 -12.71 11.26
C ALA A 141 6.79 -13.07 10.89
N GLU A 142 6.60 -13.76 9.78
CA GLU A 142 5.27 -14.13 9.28
C GLU A 142 4.43 -14.86 10.36
N ALA A 143 5.07 -15.74 11.12
CA ALA A 143 4.43 -16.45 12.23
C ALA A 143 3.87 -15.49 13.31
N ASP A 144 4.59 -14.40 13.63
CA ASP A 144 4.15 -13.41 14.60
C ASP A 144 3.00 -12.56 14.05
N VAL A 145 3.03 -12.26 12.74
CA VAL A 145 1.93 -11.57 12.06
C VAL A 145 0.68 -12.43 12.09
N VAL A 146 0.78 -13.70 11.69
CA VAL A 146 -0.35 -14.66 11.72
C VAL A 146 -0.90 -14.83 13.13
N LYS A 147 -0.03 -14.98 14.13
CA LYS A 147 -0.43 -15.07 15.54
C LYS A 147 -1.21 -13.82 15.99
N SER A 148 -0.70 -12.63 15.67
CA SER A 148 -1.35 -11.37 16.01
C SER A 148 -2.68 -11.19 15.29
N MET A 149 -2.74 -11.55 14.01
CA MET A 149 -3.99 -11.48 13.23
C MET A 149 -5.04 -12.46 13.77
N ASN A 150 -4.65 -13.68 14.14
CA ASN A 150 -5.57 -14.64 14.74
C ASN A 150 -6.17 -14.14 16.05
N ARG A 151 -5.39 -13.43 16.88
CA ARG A 151 -5.90 -12.78 18.11
C ARG A 151 -6.97 -11.74 17.81
N ILE A 152 -6.81 -10.98 16.73
CA ILE A 152 -7.77 -9.94 16.33
C ILE A 152 -8.99 -10.55 15.65
N MET A 153 -8.81 -11.51 14.76
CA MET A 153 -9.88 -12.09 13.92
C MET A 153 -10.66 -13.21 14.63
N GLN A 154 -10.03 -13.89 15.59
CA GLN A 154 -10.63 -14.99 16.35
C GLN A 154 -10.34 -14.81 17.86
N PRO A 155 -10.77 -13.70 18.45
CA PRO A 155 -10.48 -13.42 19.85
C PRO A 155 -11.17 -14.44 20.76
N LYS A 156 -10.44 -14.92 21.78
CA LYS A 156 -11.00 -15.79 22.84
C LYS A 156 -11.73 -14.96 23.91
N SER A 157 -11.37 -13.70 24.04
CA SER A 157 -12.03 -12.75 24.92
C SER A 157 -12.04 -11.35 24.34
N VAL A 158 -13.00 -10.53 24.77
CA VAL A 158 -13.15 -9.13 24.34
C VAL A 158 -13.44 -8.26 25.54
N ALA A 159 -12.67 -7.19 25.74
CA ALA A 159 -12.96 -6.15 26.72
C ALA A 159 -13.66 -4.98 26.01
N VAL A 160 -14.87 -4.65 26.44
CA VAL A 160 -15.66 -3.54 25.90
C VAL A 160 -15.52 -2.32 26.81
N ILE A 161 -14.64 -1.39 26.43
CA ILE A 161 -14.41 -0.15 27.19
C ILE A 161 -15.58 0.81 26.93
N GLY A 162 -16.20 1.31 27.99
CA GLY A 162 -17.40 2.13 27.87
C GLY A 162 -18.68 1.31 27.63
N ALA A 163 -18.68 0.03 28.01
CA ALA A 163 -19.88 -0.80 28.01
C ALA A 163 -21.02 -0.16 28.81
N SER A 164 -22.27 -0.33 28.40
CA SER A 164 -23.44 0.29 29.05
C SER A 164 -24.70 -0.50 28.81
N ASP A 165 -25.60 -0.48 29.81
CA ASP A 165 -26.99 -0.95 29.69
C ASP A 165 -27.92 0.08 29.05
N GLU A 166 -27.48 1.33 28.98
CA GLU A 166 -28.31 2.44 28.52
C GLU A 166 -28.52 2.39 27.02
N ALA A 167 -29.76 2.25 26.58
CA ALA A 167 -30.14 2.23 25.17
C ALA A 167 -29.71 3.54 24.47
N GLY A 168 -29.20 3.42 23.27
CA GLY A 168 -28.70 4.54 22.46
C GLY A 168 -27.22 4.87 22.65
N LYS A 169 -26.58 4.35 23.68
CA LYS A 169 -25.12 4.47 23.84
C LYS A 169 -24.40 3.46 22.93
N ILE A 170 -23.25 3.86 22.38
CA ILE A 170 -22.42 3.00 21.56
C ILE A 170 -22.02 1.72 22.30
N GLY A 171 -21.61 1.85 23.57
CA GLY A 171 -21.26 0.69 24.41
C GLY A 171 -22.39 -0.32 24.57
N ASN A 172 -23.67 0.14 24.62
CA ASN A 172 -24.84 -0.74 24.64
C ASN A 172 -24.99 -1.50 23.31
N SER A 173 -24.85 -0.81 22.20
CA SER A 173 -24.94 -1.44 20.86
C SER A 173 -23.85 -2.47 20.64
N VAL A 174 -22.61 -2.18 21.04
CA VAL A 174 -21.49 -3.14 20.95
C VAL A 174 -21.75 -4.38 21.81
N MET A 175 -22.18 -4.19 23.07
CA MET A 175 -22.52 -5.31 23.96
C MET A 175 -23.63 -6.18 23.40
N LYS A 176 -24.72 -5.57 22.91
CA LYS A 176 -25.82 -6.30 22.27
C LYS A 176 -25.37 -7.08 21.03
N ASN A 177 -24.53 -6.48 20.19
CA ASN A 177 -24.03 -7.14 18.98
C ASN A 177 -23.16 -8.36 19.32
N LEU A 178 -22.32 -8.28 20.35
CA LEU A 178 -21.51 -9.41 20.79
C LEU A 178 -22.39 -10.55 21.35
N ILE A 179 -23.33 -10.23 22.24
CA ILE A 179 -24.21 -11.21 22.90
C ILE A 179 -25.18 -11.84 21.88
N ASN A 180 -25.90 -11.00 21.13
CA ASN A 180 -26.92 -11.47 20.18
C ASN A 180 -26.31 -12.04 18.89
N GLY A 181 -25.11 -11.59 18.51
CA GLY A 181 -24.33 -12.13 17.39
C GLY A 181 -23.72 -13.49 17.67
N GLY A 182 -23.90 -14.04 18.87
CA GLY A 182 -23.47 -15.38 19.23
C GLY A 182 -21.96 -15.52 19.44
N TYR A 183 -21.28 -14.43 19.85
CA TYR A 183 -19.88 -14.54 20.25
C TYR A 183 -19.70 -15.57 21.38
N LYS A 184 -18.78 -16.52 21.20
CA LYS A 184 -18.59 -17.66 22.11
C LYS A 184 -17.47 -17.44 23.14
N GLY A 185 -16.68 -16.37 22.99
CA GLY A 185 -15.59 -16.04 23.90
C GLY A 185 -16.10 -15.28 25.15
N GLN A 186 -15.18 -14.97 26.04
CA GLN A 186 -15.46 -14.18 27.24
C GLN A 186 -15.66 -12.70 26.89
N ILE A 187 -16.70 -12.10 27.44
CA ILE A 187 -16.94 -10.65 27.31
C ILE A 187 -16.69 -9.99 28.65
N TYR A 188 -15.82 -8.99 28.69
CA TYR A 188 -15.48 -8.21 29.86
C TYR A 188 -15.98 -6.77 29.69
N PRO A 189 -17.17 -6.42 30.25
CA PRO A 189 -17.64 -5.04 30.28
C PRO A 189 -16.73 -4.17 31.14
N ILE A 190 -16.23 -3.07 30.59
CA ILE A 190 -15.42 -2.12 31.33
C ILE A 190 -16.20 -0.81 31.49
N ASN A 191 -16.57 -0.48 32.74
CA ASN A 191 -17.29 0.77 33.07
C ASN A 191 -16.93 1.21 34.48
N PRO A 192 -16.46 2.45 34.70
CA PRO A 192 -16.06 2.92 36.03
C PRO A 192 -17.23 3.05 37.02
N SER A 193 -18.48 3.10 36.55
CA SER A 193 -19.65 3.40 37.37
C SER A 193 -20.60 2.21 37.55
N ALA A 194 -20.46 1.14 36.77
CA ALA A 194 -21.32 -0.04 36.86
C ALA A 194 -20.56 -1.24 37.43
N ASP A 195 -21.26 -2.09 38.17
CA ASP A 195 -20.73 -3.36 38.69
C ASP A 195 -21.20 -4.56 37.84
N GLU A 196 -22.31 -4.37 37.13
CA GLU A 196 -22.87 -5.36 36.19
C GLU A 196 -23.43 -4.65 34.96
N ILE A 197 -23.34 -5.27 33.80
CA ILE A 197 -23.88 -4.79 32.50
C ILE A 197 -24.41 -6.00 31.71
N MET A 198 -25.70 -5.98 31.37
CA MET A 198 -26.38 -7.05 30.63
C MET A 198 -26.16 -8.45 31.26
N GLY A 199 -26.20 -8.55 32.60
CA GLY A 199 -26.00 -9.81 33.31
C GLY A 199 -24.53 -10.27 33.39
N LEU A 200 -23.58 -9.48 32.91
CA LEU A 200 -22.15 -9.75 32.99
C LEU A 200 -21.48 -8.84 34.02
N LYS A 201 -20.58 -9.41 34.83
CA LYS A 201 -19.78 -8.63 35.80
C LYS A 201 -18.99 -7.57 35.03
N ALA A 202 -19.16 -6.29 35.48
CA ALA A 202 -18.38 -5.18 34.92
C ALA A 202 -17.14 -4.89 35.78
N TYR A 203 -16.11 -4.36 35.15
CA TYR A 203 -14.85 -4.01 35.79
C TYR A 203 -14.60 -2.51 35.63
N LYS A 204 -13.99 -1.90 36.63
CA LYS A 204 -13.72 -0.45 36.59
C LYS A 204 -12.66 -0.10 35.56
N ARG A 205 -11.68 -0.99 35.34
CA ARG A 205 -10.54 -0.84 34.42
C ARG A 205 -10.16 -2.20 33.88
N VAL A 206 -9.56 -2.24 32.66
CA VAL A 206 -9.10 -3.47 32.05
C VAL A 206 -8.14 -4.26 32.94
N LYS A 207 -7.26 -3.58 33.68
CA LYS A 207 -6.32 -4.22 34.62
C LYS A 207 -6.99 -4.90 35.84
N ASP A 208 -8.23 -4.60 36.11
CA ASP A 208 -8.97 -5.19 37.22
C ASP A 208 -9.64 -6.52 36.82
N VAL A 209 -9.55 -6.90 35.53
CA VAL A 209 -10.02 -8.18 35.04
C VAL A 209 -9.07 -9.27 35.52
N THR A 210 -9.57 -10.11 36.48
CA THR A 210 -8.83 -11.27 36.98
C THR A 210 -9.28 -12.50 36.22
N GLY A 211 -8.53 -12.90 35.23
CA GLY A 211 -8.81 -14.02 34.37
C GLY A 211 -7.83 -14.00 33.18
N GLU A 212 -7.78 -15.06 32.39
CA GLU A 212 -7.05 -15.03 31.14
C GLU A 212 -7.74 -14.00 30.21
N ILE A 213 -7.28 -12.76 30.30
CA ILE A 213 -7.46 -11.85 29.17
C ILE A 213 -6.65 -12.53 28.08
N ALA A 214 -7.35 -13.07 27.10
CA ALA A 214 -6.66 -13.70 26.00
C ALA A 214 -5.62 -12.71 25.48
N ASP A 215 -4.42 -13.11 25.54
CA ASP A 215 -3.19 -12.51 25.07
C ASP A 215 -3.31 -11.51 23.93
#